data_95676a344fcb1535b540a098484a1161
#
_entry.id   95676a344fcb1535b540a098484a1161
#
_cell.length_a   1.000
_cell.length_b   1.000
_cell.length_c   1.000
_cell.angle_alpha   90.00
_cell.angle_beta   90.00
_cell.angle_gamma   90.00
#
_symmetry.space_group_name_H-M   'P 1'
#
loop_
_entity.id
_entity.type
_entity.pdbx_description
1 polymer ?
#
loop_
_entity_poly.entity_id
_entity_poly.type
_entity_poly.pdbx_seq_one_letter_code
_entity_poly.pdbx_strand_id
1 'polypeptide(L)'
;MRFGLHLPQLGRAASPERVGAVAVVAEDLGFADVWASDHVAVPTSIEGLPSFFPEPIPLLALAAAHTRRVGLGTSVIVPAYRNPMHFAKQWATLDWLAPGRTILGVGAGWLTEEFAAVGVPIQGRGERLDDYIRGWRALWTGATEFESRFFSFEAVRVNPRPSEAIPVWIGGSSPGALRRAAWCDGWHGTWAPLYEFKRRVAMLLAEMEKIGRNREKVTVSIHMEVTIGDGLDYSGWSSVGDGYGDRRPVTGRPEDVAELLVDYAEAGLDHVLCTPVVRGERAWDEMVLGIAALKDLVEKGPL
;
A
#
# COMPACT_ATOMS: atom_id res chain seq x y z
N MET A 1 10.47 -3.93 -13.27
CA MET A 1 9.45 -3.34 -12.37
C MET A 1 8.70 -4.50 -11.69
N ARG A 2 8.38 -4.41 -10.40
CA ARG A 2 7.63 -5.45 -9.68
C ARG A 2 6.12 -5.14 -9.71
N PHE A 3 5.30 -6.20 -9.68
CA PHE A 3 3.85 -6.08 -9.68
C PHE A 3 3.26 -6.67 -8.40
N GLY A 4 2.45 -5.89 -7.70
CA GLY A 4 1.60 -6.32 -6.61
C GLY A 4 0.14 -6.43 -7.04
N LEU A 5 -0.63 -7.26 -6.36
CA LEU A 5 -2.06 -7.43 -6.59
C LEU A 5 -2.85 -7.09 -5.33
N HIS A 6 -3.85 -6.22 -5.44
CA HIS A 6 -4.77 -5.97 -4.34
C HIS A 6 -5.72 -7.15 -4.14
N LEU A 7 -5.85 -7.62 -2.90
CA LEU A 7 -6.78 -8.70 -2.55
C LEU A 7 -8.24 -8.28 -2.75
N PRO A 8 -9.16 -9.21 -3.04
CA PRO A 8 -10.59 -8.93 -3.19
C PRO A 8 -11.22 -8.64 -1.81
N GLN A 9 -10.91 -7.48 -1.25
CA GLN A 9 -11.27 -7.07 0.10
C GLN A 9 -12.62 -6.37 0.17
N LEU A 10 -13.07 -5.76 -0.95
CA LEU A 10 -14.15 -4.78 -0.92
C LEU A 10 -15.46 -5.31 -1.47
N GLY A 11 -16.57 -4.91 -0.87
CA GLY A 11 -17.91 -5.11 -1.37
C GLY A 11 -18.27 -6.59 -1.60
N ARG A 12 -19.00 -6.89 -2.69
CA ARG A 12 -19.49 -8.25 -3.01
C ARG A 12 -18.39 -9.22 -3.45
N ALA A 13 -17.22 -8.73 -3.84
CA ALA A 13 -16.09 -9.57 -4.23
C ALA A 13 -15.37 -10.19 -3.03
N ALA A 14 -15.58 -9.66 -1.83
CA ALA A 14 -14.90 -10.09 -0.62
C ALA A 14 -15.54 -11.34 -0.02
N SER A 15 -14.77 -12.40 0.12
CA SER A 15 -15.04 -13.53 1.02
C SER A 15 -13.73 -14.13 1.50
N PRO A 16 -13.72 -14.82 2.66
CA PRO A 16 -12.49 -15.45 3.16
C PRO A 16 -11.90 -16.46 2.17
N GLU A 17 -12.74 -17.28 1.54
CA GLU A 17 -12.35 -18.29 0.56
C GLU A 17 -11.68 -17.62 -0.66
N ARG A 18 -12.27 -16.53 -1.13
CA ARG A 18 -11.77 -15.81 -2.30
C ARG A 18 -10.46 -15.08 -2.02
N VAL A 19 -10.31 -14.49 -0.84
CA VAL A 19 -9.05 -13.86 -0.41
C VAL A 19 -7.92 -14.90 -0.41
N GLY A 20 -8.15 -16.08 0.19
CA GLY A 20 -7.17 -17.18 0.20
C GLY A 20 -6.84 -17.69 -1.21
N ALA A 21 -7.86 -17.94 -2.05
CA ALA A 21 -7.68 -18.42 -3.41
C ALA A 21 -6.89 -17.43 -4.28
N VAL A 22 -7.23 -16.13 -4.20
CA VAL A 22 -6.53 -15.09 -4.96
C VAL A 22 -5.08 -14.92 -4.52
N ALA A 23 -4.79 -15.04 -3.23
CA ALA A 23 -3.40 -15.00 -2.76
C ALA A 23 -2.56 -16.14 -3.37
N VAL A 24 -3.12 -17.35 -3.47
CA VAL A 24 -2.48 -18.50 -4.12
C VAL A 24 -2.30 -18.23 -5.62
N VAL A 25 -3.34 -17.79 -6.32
CA VAL A 25 -3.27 -17.46 -7.75
C VAL A 25 -2.23 -16.38 -8.03
N ALA A 26 -2.16 -15.34 -7.19
CA ALA A 26 -1.16 -14.29 -7.31
C ALA A 26 0.28 -14.86 -7.16
N GLU A 27 0.49 -15.76 -6.20
CA GLU A 27 1.78 -16.44 -6.02
C GLU A 27 2.14 -17.30 -7.23
N ASP A 28 1.19 -18.05 -7.78
CA ASP A 28 1.40 -18.95 -8.93
C ASP A 28 1.64 -18.18 -10.23
N LEU A 29 1.00 -17.02 -10.40
CA LEU A 29 1.20 -16.11 -11.52
C LEU A 29 2.45 -15.21 -11.37
N GLY A 30 3.20 -15.34 -10.27
CA GLY A 30 4.47 -14.65 -10.05
C GLY A 30 4.32 -13.17 -9.69
N PHE A 31 3.20 -12.75 -9.09
CA PHE A 31 3.13 -11.43 -8.47
C PHE A 31 4.12 -11.34 -7.31
N ALA A 32 4.74 -10.18 -7.16
CA ALA A 32 5.72 -9.96 -6.10
C ALA A 32 5.07 -9.97 -4.71
N ASP A 33 3.87 -9.41 -4.60
CA ASP A 33 3.17 -9.22 -3.34
C ASP A 33 1.65 -9.09 -3.52
N VAL A 34 0.91 -9.34 -2.43
CA VAL A 34 -0.53 -9.10 -2.32
C VAL A 34 -0.80 -8.06 -1.24
N TRP A 35 -1.85 -7.25 -1.43
CA TRP A 35 -2.08 -6.06 -0.62
C TRP A 35 -3.52 -5.98 -0.12
N ALA A 36 -3.67 -5.37 1.06
CA ALA A 36 -4.95 -5.02 1.64
C ALA A 36 -4.97 -3.54 2.07
N SER A 37 -6.14 -2.90 1.97
CA SER A 37 -6.36 -1.51 2.37
C SER A 37 -6.99 -1.38 3.75
N ASP A 38 -7.07 -0.17 4.31
CA ASP A 38 -7.53 0.09 5.67
C ASP A 38 -8.60 1.19 5.71
N HIS A 39 -9.78 0.83 6.21
CA HIS A 39 -10.79 1.73 6.73
C HIS A 39 -11.44 1.08 7.96
N VAL A 40 -11.38 1.75 9.09
CA VAL A 40 -11.97 1.26 10.35
C VAL A 40 -13.47 1.54 10.39
N ALA A 41 -13.88 2.68 9.85
CA ALA A 41 -15.27 3.10 9.77
C ALA A 41 -15.49 3.95 8.52
N VAL A 42 -16.38 3.52 7.64
CA VAL A 42 -16.71 4.27 6.43
C VAL A 42 -17.84 5.26 6.75
N PRO A 43 -17.61 6.58 6.60
CA PRO A 43 -18.65 7.58 6.83
C PRO A 43 -19.81 7.41 5.85
N THR A 44 -21.03 7.54 6.35
CA THR A 44 -22.25 7.46 5.53
C THR A 44 -22.38 8.64 4.55
N SER A 45 -21.63 9.71 4.75
CA SER A 45 -21.58 10.90 3.89
C SER A 45 -20.73 10.70 2.63
N ILE A 46 -19.91 9.65 2.55
CA ILE A 46 -19.06 9.39 1.39
C ILE A 46 -19.73 8.37 0.48
N GLU A 47 -20.28 8.86 -0.62
CA GLU A 47 -20.84 8.01 -1.66
C GLU A 47 -19.74 7.27 -2.41
N GLY A 48 -20.02 6.03 -2.83
CA GLY A 48 -19.10 5.22 -3.65
C GLY A 48 -18.02 4.46 -2.88
N LEU A 49 -17.74 4.78 -1.63
CA LEU A 49 -16.85 3.98 -0.79
C LEU A 49 -17.62 2.78 -0.20
N PRO A 50 -17.23 1.53 -0.48
CA PRO A 50 -17.91 0.37 0.08
C PRO A 50 -17.87 0.38 1.62
N SER A 51 -19.02 0.11 2.27
CA SER A 51 -19.07 0.00 3.73
C SER A 51 -18.53 -1.35 4.24
N PHE A 52 -18.52 -2.38 3.39
CA PHE A 52 -17.93 -3.67 3.73
C PHE A 52 -16.41 -3.59 3.48
N PHE A 53 -15.66 -3.51 4.56
CA PHE A 53 -14.23 -3.31 4.55
C PHE A 53 -13.56 -4.13 5.67
N PRO A 54 -13.25 -5.41 5.44
CA PRO A 54 -12.52 -6.23 6.41
C PRO A 54 -11.17 -5.64 6.78
N GLU A 55 -10.79 -5.82 8.01
CA GLU A 55 -9.53 -5.34 8.59
C GLU A 55 -8.31 -5.99 7.91
N PRO A 56 -7.28 -5.23 7.50
CA PRO A 56 -6.20 -5.73 6.66
C PRO A 56 -5.31 -6.79 7.33
N ILE A 57 -5.00 -6.67 8.63
CA ILE A 57 -4.07 -7.62 9.28
C ILE A 57 -4.62 -9.04 9.31
N PRO A 58 -5.89 -9.31 9.70
CA PRO A 58 -6.49 -10.64 9.59
C PRO A 58 -6.51 -11.18 8.16
N LEU A 59 -6.78 -10.34 7.15
CA LEU A 59 -6.76 -10.76 5.75
C LEU A 59 -5.36 -11.16 5.30
N LEU A 60 -4.33 -10.41 5.66
CA LEU A 60 -2.95 -10.74 5.35
C LEU A 60 -2.49 -12.01 6.10
N ALA A 61 -2.96 -12.25 7.32
CA ALA A 61 -2.70 -13.49 8.04
C ALA A 61 -3.34 -14.70 7.33
N LEU A 62 -4.55 -14.54 6.78
CA LEU A 62 -5.20 -15.56 5.96
C LEU A 62 -4.38 -15.82 4.68
N ALA A 63 -3.96 -14.78 3.96
CA ALA A 63 -3.09 -14.91 2.79
C ALA A 63 -1.75 -15.60 3.14
N ALA A 64 -1.14 -15.26 4.29
CA ALA A 64 0.08 -15.89 4.79
C ALA A 64 -0.07 -17.40 5.00
N ALA A 65 -1.23 -17.83 5.51
CA ALA A 65 -1.51 -19.25 5.76
C ALA A 65 -1.58 -20.07 4.46
N HIS A 66 -2.02 -19.45 3.36
CA HIS A 66 -2.21 -20.12 2.06
C HIS A 66 -1.01 -20.01 1.12
N THR A 67 -0.04 -19.14 1.39
CA THR A 67 1.09 -18.84 0.50
C THR A 67 2.44 -19.04 1.18
N ARG A 68 3.52 -19.08 0.39
CA ARG A 68 4.89 -19.32 0.91
C ARG A 68 5.93 -18.30 0.44
N ARG A 69 5.69 -17.61 -0.68
CA ARG A 69 6.68 -16.75 -1.35
C ARG A 69 6.19 -15.30 -1.51
N VAL A 70 4.93 -15.11 -1.93
CA VAL A 70 4.37 -13.80 -2.22
C VAL A 70 4.43 -12.88 -1.01
N GLY A 71 4.85 -11.64 -1.21
CA GLY A 71 4.89 -10.60 -0.17
C GLY A 71 3.49 -10.21 0.31
N LEU A 72 3.42 -9.60 1.48
CA LEU A 72 2.17 -9.22 2.16
C LEU A 72 2.23 -7.75 2.54
N GLY A 73 1.46 -6.89 1.88
CA GLY A 73 1.52 -5.44 2.06
C GLY A 73 0.21 -4.78 2.47
N THR A 74 0.30 -3.56 2.99
CA THR A 74 -0.88 -2.70 3.24
C THR A 74 -0.85 -1.43 2.40
N SER A 75 -1.96 -1.08 1.74
CA SER A 75 -2.10 0.08 0.83
C SER A 75 -3.24 1.03 1.25
N VAL A 76 -3.11 1.81 2.27
CA VAL A 76 -2.13 1.80 3.33
C VAL A 76 -2.85 1.78 4.66
N ILE A 77 -2.24 1.19 5.68
CA ILE A 77 -2.84 1.24 7.02
C ILE A 77 -2.68 2.64 7.63
N VAL A 78 -3.68 3.07 8.40
CA VAL A 78 -3.63 4.33 9.16
C VAL A 78 -3.38 4.03 10.63
N PRO A 79 -2.12 4.04 11.08
CA PRO A 79 -1.79 3.56 12.43
C PRO A 79 -2.40 4.37 13.55
N ALA A 80 -2.75 5.63 13.29
CA ALA A 80 -3.40 6.50 14.27
C ALA A 80 -4.74 5.95 14.80
N TYR A 81 -5.38 5.03 14.07
CA TYR A 81 -6.63 4.38 14.49
C TYR A 81 -6.42 3.25 15.50
N ARG A 82 -5.17 2.92 15.83
CA ARG A 82 -4.80 1.77 16.68
C ARG A 82 -3.85 2.21 17.81
N ASN A 83 -3.87 1.45 18.92
CA ASN A 83 -2.82 1.62 19.93
C ASN A 83 -1.46 1.23 19.33
N PRO A 84 -0.43 2.09 19.37
CA PRO A 84 0.85 1.84 18.69
C PRO A 84 1.62 0.63 19.21
N MET A 85 1.55 0.35 20.51
CA MET A 85 2.18 -0.83 21.12
C MET A 85 1.51 -2.12 20.64
N HIS A 86 0.18 -2.15 20.67
CA HIS A 86 -0.59 -3.30 20.21
C HIS A 86 -0.37 -3.54 18.70
N PHE A 87 -0.38 -2.49 17.91
CA PHE A 87 -0.10 -2.57 16.49
C PHE A 87 1.31 -3.13 16.18
N ALA A 88 2.35 -2.64 16.88
CA ALA A 88 3.71 -3.17 16.76
C ALA A 88 3.76 -4.68 17.01
N LYS A 89 3.03 -5.15 18.03
CA LYS A 89 2.90 -6.57 18.37
C LYS A 89 2.17 -7.36 17.29
N GLN A 90 1.05 -6.85 16.78
CA GLN A 90 0.26 -7.50 15.72
C GLN A 90 1.10 -7.66 14.45
N TRP A 91 1.80 -6.60 14.02
CA TRP A 91 2.63 -6.64 12.82
C TRP A 91 3.82 -7.59 12.95
N ALA A 92 4.52 -7.56 14.09
CA ALA A 92 5.59 -8.51 14.38
C ALA A 92 5.10 -9.97 14.42
N THR A 93 3.85 -10.18 14.82
CA THR A 93 3.23 -11.52 14.78
C THR A 93 2.91 -11.94 13.33
N LEU A 94 2.43 -11.03 12.49
CA LEU A 94 2.24 -11.29 11.06
C LEU A 94 3.57 -11.62 10.37
N ASP A 95 4.63 -10.87 10.68
CA ASP A 95 5.97 -11.18 10.16
C ASP A 95 6.49 -12.54 10.64
N TRP A 96 6.23 -12.91 11.89
CA TRP A 96 6.57 -14.24 12.41
C TRP A 96 5.81 -15.38 11.68
N LEU A 97 4.56 -15.15 11.26
CA LEU A 97 3.78 -16.10 10.44
C LEU A 97 4.31 -16.18 8.99
N ALA A 98 4.89 -15.10 8.49
CA ALA A 98 5.38 -14.95 7.13
C ALA A 98 6.76 -14.24 7.11
N PRO A 99 7.82 -14.89 7.63
CA PRO A 99 9.11 -14.23 7.84
C PRO A 99 9.68 -13.60 6.57
N GLY A 100 10.06 -12.32 6.65
CA GLY A 100 10.69 -11.57 5.56
C GLY A 100 9.76 -11.25 4.38
N ARG A 101 8.46 -11.55 4.48
CA ARG A 101 7.48 -11.28 3.41
C ARG A 101 6.61 -10.05 3.65
N THR A 102 6.68 -9.42 4.83
CA THR A 102 5.79 -8.32 5.17
C THR A 102 6.31 -6.97 4.69
N ILE A 103 5.42 -6.13 4.15
CA ILE A 103 5.68 -4.75 3.73
C ILE A 103 4.66 -3.85 4.44
N LEU A 104 5.14 -3.02 5.37
CA LEU A 104 4.26 -2.13 6.12
C LEU A 104 4.03 -0.82 5.36
N GLY A 105 2.97 -0.78 4.54
CA GLY A 105 2.50 0.45 3.93
C GLY A 105 1.67 1.27 4.93
N VAL A 106 2.10 2.50 5.25
CA VAL A 106 1.44 3.36 6.23
C VAL A 106 1.13 4.74 5.69
N GLY A 107 -0.01 5.29 6.11
CA GLY A 107 -0.42 6.67 5.82
C GLY A 107 -0.79 7.44 7.08
N ALA A 108 -0.68 8.76 7.03
CA ALA A 108 -1.10 9.60 8.15
C ALA A 108 -2.63 9.67 8.32
N GLY A 109 -3.40 9.21 7.32
CA GLY A 109 -4.85 9.34 7.28
C GLY A 109 -5.32 10.71 6.76
N TRP A 110 -6.57 10.77 6.29
CA TRP A 110 -7.16 11.98 5.72
C TRP A 110 -8.62 12.19 6.14
N LEU A 111 -9.31 11.13 6.54
CA LEU A 111 -10.73 11.11 6.77
C LEU A 111 -11.06 11.55 8.20
N THR A 112 -11.52 12.78 8.33
CA THR A 112 -11.80 13.42 9.64
C THR A 112 -12.81 12.63 10.47
N GLU A 113 -13.82 12.05 9.81
CA GLU A 113 -14.89 11.28 10.43
C GLU A 113 -14.38 9.98 11.03
N GLU A 114 -13.43 9.30 10.37
CA GLU A 114 -12.79 8.11 10.94
C GLU A 114 -11.98 8.45 12.18
N PHE A 115 -11.20 9.56 12.13
CA PHE A 115 -10.46 10.03 13.31
C PHE A 115 -11.42 10.33 14.49
N ALA A 116 -12.55 10.96 14.21
CA ALA A 116 -13.58 11.23 15.23
C ALA A 116 -14.19 9.92 15.78
N ALA A 117 -14.49 8.96 14.91
CA ALA A 117 -15.08 7.67 15.31
C ALA A 117 -14.16 6.85 16.22
N VAL A 118 -12.84 6.91 16.02
CA VAL A 118 -11.86 6.23 16.89
C VAL A 118 -11.38 7.09 18.08
N GLY A 119 -11.92 8.31 18.23
CA GLY A 119 -11.58 9.19 19.35
C GLY A 119 -10.16 9.78 19.31
N VAL A 120 -9.56 9.89 18.12
CA VAL A 120 -8.19 10.39 17.93
C VAL A 120 -8.22 11.73 17.20
N PRO A 121 -7.54 12.78 17.69
CA PRO A 121 -7.43 14.05 16.97
C PRO A 121 -6.69 13.87 15.63
N ILE A 122 -7.27 14.43 14.54
CA ILE A 122 -6.61 14.45 13.24
C ILE A 122 -5.39 15.38 13.21
N GLN A 123 -5.37 16.39 14.07
CA GLN A 123 -4.24 17.32 14.22
C GLN A 123 -3.00 16.57 14.70
N GLY A 124 -1.84 16.94 14.16
CA GLY A 124 -0.57 16.28 14.49
C GLY A 124 -0.43 14.85 13.93
N ARG A 125 -1.34 14.40 13.02
CA ARG A 125 -1.31 13.03 12.47
C ARG A 125 0.01 12.66 11.80
N GLY A 126 0.67 13.62 11.16
CA GLY A 126 1.99 13.40 10.54
C GLY A 126 3.08 13.14 11.58
N GLU A 127 3.18 13.99 12.61
CA GLU A 127 4.13 13.83 13.71
C GLU A 127 3.88 12.54 14.49
N ARG A 128 2.59 12.21 14.73
CA ARG A 128 2.19 10.94 15.36
C ARG A 128 2.68 9.74 14.55
N LEU A 129 2.56 9.76 13.22
CA LEU A 129 3.07 8.70 12.36
C LEU A 129 4.60 8.60 12.43
N ASP A 130 5.32 9.74 12.49
CA ASP A 130 6.78 9.76 12.63
C ASP A 130 7.22 9.10 13.94
N ASP A 131 6.56 9.43 15.06
CA ASP A 131 6.84 8.86 16.37
C ASP A 131 6.54 7.36 16.42
N TYR A 132 5.43 6.94 15.80
CA TYR A 132 5.05 5.52 15.73
C TYR A 132 6.08 4.70 14.96
N ILE A 133 6.50 5.15 13.78
CA ILE A 133 7.50 4.43 12.96
C ILE A 133 8.83 4.30 13.73
N ARG A 134 9.29 5.38 14.38
CA ARG A 134 10.53 5.34 15.18
C ARG A 134 10.41 4.39 16.38
N GLY A 135 9.31 4.46 17.10
CA GLY A 135 9.07 3.58 18.26
C GLY A 135 8.91 2.11 17.86
N TRP A 136 8.27 1.80 16.74
CA TRP A 136 8.18 0.43 16.23
C TRP A 136 9.54 -0.12 15.82
N ARG A 137 10.33 0.65 15.10
CA ARG A 137 11.71 0.26 14.75
C ARG A 137 12.54 -0.02 16.02
N ALA A 138 12.40 0.82 17.04
CA ALA A 138 13.05 0.60 18.33
C ALA A 138 12.57 -0.70 19.01
N LEU A 139 11.26 -0.95 19.10
CA LEU A 139 10.68 -2.19 19.65
C LEU A 139 11.16 -3.44 18.90
N TRP A 140 11.10 -3.41 17.57
CA TRP A 140 11.46 -4.54 16.71
C TRP A 140 12.97 -4.85 16.74
N THR A 141 13.81 -3.86 17.01
CA THR A 141 15.25 -4.06 17.24
C THR A 141 15.59 -4.42 18.69
N GLY A 142 14.60 -4.43 19.59
CA GLY A 142 14.74 -4.91 20.96
C GLY A 142 14.98 -3.85 22.01
N ALA A 143 14.77 -2.57 21.69
CA ALA A 143 14.77 -1.52 22.71
C ALA A 143 13.72 -1.81 23.78
N THR A 144 14.07 -1.53 25.02
CA THR A 144 13.18 -1.69 26.19
C THR A 144 12.57 -0.37 26.65
N GLU A 145 13.01 0.74 26.05
CA GLU A 145 12.54 2.09 26.33
C GLU A 145 12.56 2.94 25.04
N PHE A 146 11.65 3.86 24.94
CA PHE A 146 11.54 4.86 23.86
C PHE A 146 10.65 6.00 24.37
N GLU A 147 11.02 7.23 24.09
CA GLU A 147 10.25 8.41 24.45
C GLU A 147 10.02 9.31 23.25
N SER A 148 8.76 9.69 23.02
CA SER A 148 8.33 10.71 22.07
C SER A 148 7.01 11.32 22.50
N ARG A 149 6.53 12.33 21.77
CA ARG A 149 5.28 13.02 22.08
C ARG A 149 4.05 12.11 22.02
N PHE A 150 3.99 11.21 21.04
CA PHE A 150 2.80 10.41 20.76
C PHE A 150 2.95 8.93 21.07
N PHE A 151 4.16 8.47 21.40
CA PHE A 151 4.39 7.07 21.70
C PHE A 151 5.62 6.93 22.62
N SER A 152 5.40 6.40 23.81
CA SER A 152 6.48 6.14 24.78
C SER A 152 6.27 4.79 25.42
N PHE A 153 7.37 4.14 25.81
CA PHE A 153 7.37 2.92 26.60
C PHE A 153 8.65 2.81 27.40
N GLU A 154 8.57 2.14 28.55
CA GLU A 154 9.67 1.91 29.46
C GLU A 154 9.57 0.51 30.07
N ALA A 155 10.70 -0.15 30.29
CA ALA A 155 10.84 -1.45 30.94
C ALA A 155 10.00 -2.58 30.31
N VAL A 156 9.77 -2.54 28.97
CA VAL A 156 8.96 -3.55 28.26
C VAL A 156 9.80 -4.34 27.24
N ARG A 157 9.36 -5.55 26.93
CA ARG A 157 9.86 -6.37 25.84
C ARG A 157 8.71 -6.84 24.97
N VAL A 158 8.84 -6.70 23.66
CA VAL A 158 7.87 -7.20 22.68
C VAL A 158 8.46 -8.38 21.91
N ASN A 159 7.76 -9.51 21.93
CA ASN A 159 8.10 -10.72 21.18
C ASN A 159 6.81 -11.32 20.54
N PRO A 160 6.87 -11.99 19.36
CA PRO A 160 8.10 -12.18 18.58
C PRO A 160 8.70 -10.87 18.13
N ARG A 161 9.97 -10.86 17.78
CA ARG A 161 10.59 -9.77 17.03
C ARG A 161 10.75 -10.23 15.58
N PRO A 162 10.64 -9.32 14.60
CA PRO A 162 10.95 -9.65 13.22
C PRO A 162 12.36 -10.20 13.07
N SER A 163 12.54 -11.17 12.19
CA SER A 163 13.85 -11.74 11.89
C SER A 163 14.74 -10.80 11.08
N GLU A 164 14.10 -9.93 10.30
CA GLU A 164 14.73 -8.89 9.48
C GLU A 164 14.03 -7.56 9.68
N ALA A 165 14.63 -6.47 9.20
CA ALA A 165 14.00 -5.17 9.23
C ALA A 165 12.75 -5.15 8.35
N ILE A 166 11.60 -4.84 8.93
CA ILE A 166 10.34 -4.70 8.20
C ILE A 166 10.41 -3.44 7.31
N PRO A 167 10.26 -3.56 5.98
CA PRO A 167 10.18 -2.40 5.09
C PRO A 167 8.95 -1.55 5.40
N VAL A 168 9.15 -0.25 5.62
CA VAL A 168 8.06 0.72 5.86
C VAL A 168 7.93 1.62 4.65
N TRP A 169 6.78 1.53 3.96
CA TRP A 169 6.46 2.37 2.80
C TRP A 169 5.43 3.43 3.17
N ILE A 170 5.66 4.64 2.72
CA ILE A 170 4.84 5.80 3.08
C ILE A 170 3.83 6.10 1.99
N GLY A 171 2.56 6.04 2.36
CA GLY A 171 1.43 6.42 1.52
C GLY A 171 1.22 7.93 1.43
N GLY A 172 0.67 8.35 0.29
CA GLY A 172 0.30 9.73 0.03
C GLY A 172 1.35 10.50 -0.77
N SER A 173 0.93 11.70 -1.25
CA SER A 173 1.71 12.52 -2.18
C SER A 173 1.93 13.95 -1.70
N SER A 174 1.57 14.26 -0.46
CA SER A 174 1.85 15.57 0.14
C SER A 174 3.36 15.77 0.39
N PRO A 175 3.84 17.02 0.46
CA PRO A 175 5.24 17.28 0.80
C PRO A 175 5.68 16.60 2.11
N GLY A 176 4.79 16.52 3.11
CA GLY A 176 5.06 15.81 4.36
C GLY A 176 5.19 14.30 4.20
N ALA A 177 4.41 13.68 3.29
CA ALA A 177 4.52 12.25 2.98
C ALA A 177 5.85 11.96 2.24
N LEU A 178 6.21 12.76 1.24
CA LEU A 178 7.47 12.58 0.49
C LEU A 178 8.71 12.78 1.37
N ARG A 179 8.69 13.81 2.26
CA ARG A 179 9.75 13.98 3.26
C ARG A 179 9.88 12.78 4.19
N ARG A 180 8.77 12.16 4.60
CA ARG A 180 8.77 10.94 5.42
C ARG A 180 9.30 9.75 4.64
N ALA A 181 8.87 9.57 3.39
CA ALA A 181 9.34 8.50 2.52
C ALA A 181 10.86 8.56 2.31
N ALA A 182 11.43 9.75 2.27
CA ALA A 182 12.88 9.93 2.10
C ALA A 182 13.72 9.25 3.18
N TRP A 183 13.25 9.08 4.42
CA TRP A 183 13.95 8.36 5.49
C TRP A 183 13.36 6.96 5.79
N CYS A 184 12.27 6.57 5.11
CA CYS A 184 11.68 5.23 5.16
C CYS A 184 12.16 4.37 3.97
N ASP A 185 11.58 3.20 3.77
CA ASP A 185 12.07 2.18 2.84
C ASP A 185 11.33 2.22 1.48
N GLY A 186 10.24 2.99 1.40
CA GLY A 186 9.49 3.20 0.17
C GLY A 186 8.57 4.40 0.20
N TRP A 187 8.24 4.90 -0.98
CA TRP A 187 7.12 5.78 -1.23
C TRP A 187 6.04 4.99 -1.99
N HIS A 188 4.82 4.98 -1.47
CA HIS A 188 3.66 4.33 -2.06
C HIS A 188 2.59 5.38 -2.39
N GLY A 189 2.72 5.96 -3.59
CA GLY A 189 1.80 6.98 -4.09
C GLY A 189 0.53 6.38 -4.71
N THR A 190 -0.47 7.23 -4.92
CA THR A 190 -1.60 6.91 -5.80
C THR A 190 -1.24 7.23 -7.24
N TRP A 191 -1.88 6.52 -8.19
CA TRP A 191 -1.80 6.83 -9.60
C TRP A 191 -1.95 8.33 -9.87
N ALA A 192 -1.17 8.84 -10.80
CA ALA A 192 -1.22 10.21 -11.27
C ALA A 192 -0.64 10.28 -12.70
N PRO A 193 -1.02 11.25 -13.53
CA PRO A 193 -0.41 11.44 -14.85
C PRO A 193 1.12 11.51 -14.78
N LEU A 194 1.80 11.07 -15.84
CA LEU A 194 3.26 10.92 -15.87
C LEU A 194 4.02 12.20 -15.46
N TYR A 195 3.54 13.38 -15.89
CA TYR A 195 4.16 14.65 -15.51
C TYR A 195 4.11 14.88 -13.98
N GLU A 196 2.98 14.55 -13.36
CA GLU A 196 2.77 14.69 -11.93
C GLU A 196 3.57 13.63 -11.15
N PHE A 197 3.63 12.40 -11.66
CA PHE A 197 4.47 11.35 -11.12
C PHE A 197 5.95 11.78 -11.12
N LYS A 198 6.48 12.25 -12.26
CA LYS A 198 7.85 12.78 -12.39
C LYS A 198 8.12 13.90 -11.38
N ARG A 199 7.15 14.82 -11.21
CA ARG A 199 7.26 15.91 -10.23
C ARG A 199 7.37 15.38 -8.80
N ARG A 200 6.56 14.38 -8.43
CA ARG A 200 6.60 13.76 -7.08
C ARG A 200 7.90 13.00 -6.84
N VAL A 201 8.37 12.25 -7.82
CA VAL A 201 9.68 11.58 -7.74
C VAL A 201 10.81 12.61 -7.55
N ALA A 202 10.81 13.69 -8.31
CA ALA A 202 11.80 14.76 -8.13
C ALA A 202 11.76 15.38 -6.73
N MET A 203 10.56 15.61 -6.16
CA MET A 203 10.41 16.08 -4.78
C MET A 203 10.95 15.07 -3.75
N LEU A 204 10.68 13.77 -3.94
CA LEU A 204 11.24 12.71 -3.08
C LEU A 204 12.77 12.71 -3.13
N LEU A 205 13.34 12.76 -4.33
CA LEU A 205 14.80 12.79 -4.51
C LEU A 205 15.45 14.00 -3.84
N ALA A 206 14.83 15.17 -3.96
CA ALA A 206 15.30 16.38 -3.28
C ALA A 206 15.28 16.25 -1.75
N GLU A 207 14.24 15.58 -1.17
CA GLU A 207 14.21 15.31 0.28
C GLU A 207 15.27 14.27 0.69
N MET A 208 15.55 13.27 -0.15
CA MET A 208 16.60 12.28 0.09
C MET A 208 18.01 12.92 0.05
N GLU A 209 18.25 13.82 -0.89
CA GLU A 209 19.51 14.56 -1.01
C GLU A 209 19.80 15.38 0.25
N LYS A 210 18.81 16.07 0.82
CA LYS A 210 18.94 16.84 2.07
C LYS A 210 19.47 16.02 3.25
N ILE A 211 19.19 14.70 3.27
CA ILE A 211 19.60 13.78 4.34
C ILE A 211 20.74 12.84 3.90
N GLY A 212 21.33 13.06 2.74
CA GLY A 212 22.46 12.27 2.21
C GLY A 212 22.10 10.81 1.92
N ARG A 213 20.83 10.51 1.54
CA ARG A 213 20.37 9.13 1.32
C ARG A 213 20.33 8.78 -0.17
N ASN A 214 20.87 7.62 -0.54
CA ASN A 214 20.90 7.14 -1.91
C ASN A 214 19.51 6.70 -2.40
N ARG A 215 19.19 6.95 -3.67
CA ARG A 215 17.93 6.57 -4.34
C ARG A 215 17.61 5.08 -4.21
N GLU A 216 18.61 4.22 -4.34
CA GLU A 216 18.49 2.75 -4.28
C GLU A 216 17.97 2.22 -2.93
N LYS A 217 17.94 3.05 -1.89
CA LYS A 217 17.44 2.71 -0.55
C LYS A 217 15.93 2.91 -0.38
N VAL A 218 15.24 3.44 -1.42
CA VAL A 218 13.82 3.75 -1.36
C VAL A 218 13.11 3.18 -2.57
N THR A 219 12.17 2.25 -2.36
CA THR A 219 11.30 1.76 -3.42
C THR A 219 10.27 2.83 -3.79
N VAL A 220 10.15 3.15 -5.07
CA VAL A 220 9.09 4.02 -5.60
C VAL A 220 7.96 3.13 -6.09
N SER A 221 6.80 3.24 -5.46
CA SER A 221 5.61 2.44 -5.74
C SER A 221 4.41 3.32 -6.00
N ILE A 222 3.49 2.85 -6.85
CA ILE A 222 2.17 3.45 -7.02
C ILE A 222 1.06 2.42 -6.87
N HIS A 223 -0.08 2.86 -6.35
CA HIS A 223 -1.34 2.13 -6.37
C HIS A 223 -2.15 2.58 -7.60
N MET A 224 -2.50 1.64 -8.46
CA MET A 224 -3.24 1.85 -9.70
C MET A 224 -4.49 0.97 -9.71
N GLU A 225 -5.66 1.60 -9.77
CA GLU A 225 -6.89 0.91 -10.13
C GLU A 225 -6.86 0.62 -11.63
N VAL A 226 -7.14 -0.63 -12.04
CA VAL A 226 -7.01 -1.04 -13.44
C VAL A 226 -8.21 -1.86 -13.89
N THR A 227 -8.68 -1.58 -15.11
CA THR A 227 -9.66 -2.37 -15.84
C THR A 227 -9.04 -2.84 -17.16
N ILE A 228 -8.87 -4.13 -17.31
CA ILE A 228 -8.43 -4.70 -18.59
C ILE A 228 -9.62 -4.69 -19.57
N GLY A 229 -9.46 -4.04 -20.72
CA GLY A 229 -10.52 -3.85 -21.70
C GLY A 229 -10.06 -3.15 -22.95
N ASP A 230 -10.97 -2.91 -23.90
CA ASP A 230 -10.67 -2.21 -25.13
C ASP A 230 -10.55 -0.69 -24.91
N GLY A 231 -9.61 -0.08 -25.63
CA GLY A 231 -9.35 1.38 -25.61
C GLY A 231 -8.60 1.83 -24.37
N LEU A 232 -7.51 2.57 -24.57
CA LEU A 232 -6.72 3.12 -23.48
C LEU A 232 -7.38 4.41 -22.93
N ASP A 233 -7.77 4.41 -21.67
CA ASP A 233 -8.26 5.58 -20.95
C ASP A 233 -7.58 5.67 -19.57
N TYR A 234 -6.86 6.74 -19.34
CA TYR A 234 -6.21 7.07 -18.06
C TYR A 234 -6.49 8.53 -17.65
N SER A 235 -7.52 9.14 -18.24
CA SER A 235 -7.89 10.54 -18.03
C SER A 235 -8.51 10.82 -16.65
N GLY A 236 -8.90 9.80 -15.93
CA GLY A 236 -9.70 9.89 -14.70
C GLY A 236 -8.91 10.15 -13.42
N TRP A 237 -7.75 10.83 -13.52
CA TRP A 237 -7.02 11.23 -12.31
C TRP A 237 -7.70 12.42 -11.63
N SER A 238 -8.04 12.26 -10.35
CA SER A 238 -8.38 13.38 -9.46
C SER A 238 -7.30 13.60 -8.43
N SER A 239 -7.00 14.86 -8.11
CA SER A 239 -6.11 15.20 -7.00
C SER A 239 -6.72 14.74 -5.68
N VAL A 240 -5.89 14.36 -4.72
CA VAL A 240 -6.33 14.06 -3.36
C VAL A 240 -6.98 15.31 -2.77
N GLY A 241 -8.29 15.29 -2.61
CA GLY A 241 -9.12 16.44 -2.18
C GLY A 241 -10.47 16.49 -2.87
N ASP A 242 -10.60 15.90 -4.06
CA ASP A 242 -11.82 16.00 -4.87
C ASP A 242 -12.83 14.87 -4.63
N GLY A 243 -12.68 14.12 -3.54
CA GLY A 243 -13.57 13.01 -3.18
C GLY A 243 -13.20 11.66 -3.83
N TYR A 244 -13.72 10.59 -3.24
CA TYR A 244 -13.49 9.20 -3.71
C TYR A 244 -14.25 8.90 -5.02
N GLY A 245 -15.26 9.71 -5.37
CA GLY A 245 -16.22 9.44 -6.44
C GLY A 245 -15.73 9.64 -7.86
N ASP A 246 -14.66 10.43 -8.09
CA ASP A 246 -14.19 10.79 -9.43
C ASP A 246 -12.97 9.99 -9.90
N ARG A 247 -12.50 9.03 -9.12
CA ARG A 247 -11.41 8.16 -9.52
C ARG A 247 -11.89 7.19 -10.58
N ARG A 248 -11.24 7.23 -11.75
CA ARG A 248 -11.45 6.26 -12.80
C ARG A 248 -10.24 5.34 -12.91
N PRO A 249 -10.46 4.02 -13.06
CA PRO A 249 -9.35 3.11 -13.28
C PRO A 249 -8.66 3.42 -14.61
N VAL A 250 -7.37 3.11 -14.67
CA VAL A 250 -6.68 2.99 -15.95
C VAL A 250 -7.34 1.82 -16.71
N THR A 251 -7.88 2.11 -17.88
CA THR A 251 -8.55 1.10 -18.71
C THR A 251 -7.74 0.90 -19.99
N GLY A 252 -7.53 -0.33 -20.42
CA GLY A 252 -6.82 -0.63 -21.65
C GLY A 252 -6.56 -2.11 -21.85
N ARG A 253 -6.15 -2.51 -23.05
CA ARG A 253 -5.61 -3.84 -23.29
C ARG A 253 -4.28 -3.98 -22.54
N PRO A 254 -3.84 -5.20 -22.20
CA PRO A 254 -2.56 -5.40 -21.51
C PRO A 254 -1.38 -4.70 -22.22
N GLU A 255 -1.35 -4.73 -23.57
CA GLU A 255 -0.31 -4.12 -24.38
C GLU A 255 -0.27 -2.59 -24.21
N ASP A 256 -1.43 -1.94 -24.29
CA ASP A 256 -1.56 -0.47 -24.20
C ASP A 256 -1.14 0.02 -22.80
N VAL A 257 -1.54 -0.72 -21.76
CA VAL A 257 -1.16 -0.38 -20.36
C VAL A 257 0.31 -0.71 -20.11
N ALA A 258 0.87 -1.74 -20.76
CA ALA A 258 2.29 -2.06 -20.65
C ALA A 258 3.17 -0.94 -21.20
N GLU A 259 2.85 -0.43 -22.40
CA GLU A 259 3.55 0.72 -22.99
C GLU A 259 3.51 1.95 -22.07
N LEU A 260 2.32 2.25 -21.50
CA LEU A 260 2.17 3.32 -20.52
C LEU A 260 3.09 3.13 -19.30
N LEU A 261 3.18 1.90 -18.76
CA LEU A 261 4.00 1.61 -17.57
C LEU A 261 5.51 1.65 -17.84
N VAL A 262 5.96 1.47 -19.09
CA VAL A 262 7.38 1.66 -19.47
C VAL A 262 7.80 3.11 -19.21
N ASP A 263 6.99 4.10 -19.59
CA ASP A 263 7.28 5.52 -19.33
C ASP A 263 7.44 5.82 -17.82
N TYR A 264 6.64 5.15 -16.98
CA TYR A 264 6.75 5.29 -15.52
C TYR A 264 7.98 4.58 -14.96
N ALA A 265 8.35 3.42 -15.52
CA ALA A 265 9.58 2.73 -15.14
C ALA A 265 10.81 3.58 -15.47
N GLU A 266 10.86 4.21 -16.66
CA GLU A 266 11.90 5.16 -17.04
C GLU A 266 11.94 6.39 -16.12
N ALA A 267 10.78 6.80 -15.61
CA ALA A 267 10.66 7.89 -14.64
C ALA A 267 11.00 7.46 -13.21
N GLY A 268 11.39 6.20 -12.98
CA GLY A 268 11.86 5.69 -11.70
C GLY A 268 10.83 4.92 -10.88
N LEU A 269 9.78 4.38 -11.50
CA LEU A 269 8.84 3.48 -10.84
C LEU A 269 9.46 2.08 -10.68
N ASP A 270 9.54 1.59 -9.45
CA ASP A 270 10.09 0.27 -9.11
C ASP A 270 8.98 -0.79 -8.93
N HIS A 271 7.78 -0.36 -8.52
CA HIS A 271 6.70 -1.24 -8.13
C HIS A 271 5.33 -0.63 -8.47
N VAL A 272 4.41 -1.43 -9.02
CA VAL A 272 3.01 -1.06 -9.22
C VAL A 272 2.09 -2.04 -8.48
N LEU A 273 1.24 -1.51 -7.61
CA LEU A 273 0.13 -2.25 -7.03
C LEU A 273 -1.09 -2.09 -7.94
N CYS A 274 -1.55 -3.17 -8.52
CA CYS A 274 -2.75 -3.21 -9.33
C CYS A 274 -3.97 -3.62 -8.51
N THR A 275 -5.02 -2.77 -8.51
CA THR A 275 -6.34 -3.12 -7.98
C THR A 275 -7.28 -3.42 -9.12
N PRO A 276 -7.74 -4.67 -9.29
CA PRO A 276 -8.71 -5.02 -10.32
C PRO A 276 -10.03 -4.27 -10.10
N VAL A 277 -10.50 -3.53 -11.11
CA VAL A 277 -11.81 -2.91 -11.10
C VAL A 277 -12.69 -3.57 -12.15
N VAL A 278 -13.71 -4.27 -11.68
CA VAL A 278 -14.65 -4.99 -12.55
C VAL A 278 -15.75 -4.05 -13.01
N ARG A 279 -15.95 -3.96 -14.33
CA ARG A 279 -17.07 -3.26 -14.94
C ARG A 279 -17.89 -4.23 -15.78
N GLY A 280 -19.21 -4.15 -15.64
CA GLY A 280 -20.14 -4.99 -16.38
C GLY A 280 -20.14 -6.46 -15.90
N GLU A 281 -20.23 -7.40 -16.82
CA GLU A 281 -20.38 -8.84 -16.55
C GLU A 281 -19.03 -9.58 -16.41
N ARG A 282 -17.89 -8.89 -16.57
CA ARG A 282 -16.56 -9.53 -16.48
C ARG A 282 -16.29 -10.05 -15.08
N ALA A 283 -15.76 -11.25 -14.99
CA ALA A 283 -15.37 -11.84 -13.71
C ALA A 283 -14.08 -11.17 -13.17
N TRP A 284 -14.00 -11.05 -11.85
CA TRP A 284 -12.81 -10.53 -11.19
C TRP A 284 -11.55 -11.35 -11.54
N ASP A 285 -11.70 -12.65 -11.73
CA ASP A 285 -10.62 -13.58 -12.09
C ASP A 285 -10.06 -13.29 -13.49
N GLU A 286 -10.93 -12.89 -14.46
CA GLU A 286 -10.48 -12.43 -15.78
C GLU A 286 -9.60 -11.17 -15.68
N MET A 287 -9.93 -10.25 -14.78
CA MET A 287 -9.10 -9.08 -14.53
C MET A 287 -7.72 -9.46 -13.98
N VAL A 288 -7.65 -10.42 -13.06
CA VAL A 288 -6.38 -10.91 -12.52
C VAL A 288 -5.50 -11.52 -13.61
N LEU A 289 -6.09 -12.35 -14.48
CA LEU A 289 -5.36 -12.94 -15.62
C LEU A 289 -4.88 -11.86 -16.61
N GLY A 290 -5.70 -10.86 -16.88
CA GLY A 290 -5.32 -9.74 -17.74
C GLY A 290 -4.19 -8.89 -17.13
N ILE A 291 -4.19 -8.69 -15.81
CA ILE A 291 -3.10 -8.01 -15.11
C ILE A 291 -1.83 -8.87 -15.09
N ALA A 292 -1.96 -10.19 -15.00
CA ALA A 292 -0.81 -11.09 -15.13
C ALA A 292 -0.19 -11.03 -16.53
N ALA A 293 -1.02 -10.96 -17.59
CA ALA A 293 -0.54 -10.75 -18.96
C ALA A 293 0.17 -9.39 -19.10
N LEU A 294 -0.40 -8.32 -18.54
CA LEU A 294 0.24 -7.00 -18.47
C LEU A 294 1.62 -7.08 -17.78
N LYS A 295 1.70 -7.75 -16.62
CA LYS A 295 2.96 -7.96 -15.90
C LYS A 295 4.02 -8.63 -16.77
N ASP A 296 3.62 -9.72 -17.44
CA ASP A 296 4.52 -10.48 -18.31
C ASP A 296 5.06 -9.66 -19.50
N LEU A 297 4.24 -8.78 -20.07
CA LEU A 297 4.66 -7.88 -21.16
C LEU A 297 5.69 -6.87 -20.67
N VAL A 298 5.48 -6.27 -19.49
CA VAL A 298 6.42 -5.30 -18.90
C VAL A 298 7.74 -5.96 -18.50
N GLU A 299 7.69 -7.18 -17.93
CA GLU A 299 8.88 -7.90 -17.49
C GLU A 299 9.75 -8.43 -18.64
N LYS A 300 9.13 -8.85 -19.74
CA LYS A 300 9.82 -9.36 -20.92
C LYS A 300 10.37 -8.26 -21.84
N GLY A 301 9.98 -7.01 -21.61
CA GLY A 301 10.27 -5.89 -22.51
C GLY A 301 9.35 -5.87 -23.76
N PRO A 302 9.37 -4.77 -24.53
CA PRO A 302 8.58 -4.70 -25.75
C PRO A 302 8.98 -5.84 -26.70
N LEU A 303 7.95 -6.48 -27.29
CA LEU A 303 8.10 -7.50 -28.33
C LEU A 303 8.79 -6.93 -29.56
#